data_cb831bb4b01bbe57be139004112aef72
#
_entry.id   cb831bb4b01bbe57be139004112aef72
#
_cell.length_a   1.000
_cell.length_b   1.000
_cell.length_c   1.000
_cell.angle_alpha   90.00
_cell.angle_beta   90.00
_cell.angle_gamma   90.00
#
_symmetry.space_group_name_H-M   'P 1'
#
loop_
_entity.id
_entity.type
_entity.pdbx_description
1 polymer ?
#
loop_
_entity_poly.entity_id
_entity_poly.type
_entity_poly.pdbx_seq_one_letter_code
_entity_poly.pdbx_strand_id
1 'polypeptide(L)'
;QADLWRKGLADWGQAPERIARLKKAADFTVYTPGSNAGTPVNILRNFAPPPPALQQDRDLLRERIQTTATSLLALLGLDADPITSREHILLSNIFDVSWAQNQGLDLAGLIRAVQDPPFERIGVMDLESFFPSKDRFQLAMRFNNLLAAPGFEAWLEGDPLDVGRFLYTAEGKPRASIFTISHLSDTERMFFVAMLLNEILGWVRTQPGTSSLRAIVYMDEIF
;
A
#
# COMPACT_ATOMS: atom_id res chain seq x y z
N GLN A 1 -17.42 34.68 -1.02
CA GLN A 1 -17.03 33.39 -1.62
C GLN A 1 -18.17 32.35 -1.48
N ALA A 2 -18.78 32.14 -0.31
CA ALA A 2 -19.90 31.22 -0.10
C ALA A 2 -21.13 31.53 -0.99
N ASP A 3 -21.47 32.82 -1.18
CA ASP A 3 -22.57 33.20 -2.01
C ASP A 3 -22.29 33.00 -3.51
N LEU A 4 -21.04 33.16 -3.94
CA LEU A 4 -20.62 32.84 -5.30
C LEU A 4 -20.80 31.34 -5.61
N TRP A 5 -20.36 30.47 -4.67
CA TRP A 5 -20.54 29.03 -4.79
C TRP A 5 -22.04 28.65 -4.78
N ARG A 6 -22.82 29.24 -3.89
CA ARG A 6 -24.27 28.98 -3.83
C ARG A 6 -24.95 29.32 -5.13
N LYS A 7 -24.62 30.47 -5.70
CA LYS A 7 -25.16 30.91 -7.00
C LYS A 7 -24.72 29.97 -8.13
N GLY A 8 -23.43 29.67 -8.22
CA GLY A 8 -22.90 28.75 -9.23
C GLY A 8 -23.55 27.35 -9.17
N LEU A 9 -23.73 26.81 -7.96
CA LEU A 9 -24.42 25.53 -7.79
C LEU A 9 -25.90 25.62 -8.20
N ALA A 10 -26.58 26.69 -7.86
CA ALA A 10 -27.99 26.92 -8.25
C ALA A 10 -28.17 27.02 -9.77
N ASP A 11 -27.24 27.69 -10.45
CA ASP A 11 -27.23 27.80 -11.92
C ASP A 11 -27.13 26.44 -12.63
N TRP A 12 -26.53 25.44 -11.92
CA TRP A 12 -26.44 24.04 -12.36
C TRP A 12 -27.58 23.15 -11.81
N GLY A 13 -28.62 23.74 -11.24
CA GLY A 13 -29.75 23.01 -10.65
C GLY A 13 -29.37 22.19 -9.40
N GLN A 14 -28.25 22.54 -8.73
CA GLN A 14 -27.79 21.90 -7.52
C GLN A 14 -28.33 22.63 -6.29
N ALA A 15 -29.48 22.22 -5.80
CA ALA A 15 -30.06 22.78 -4.59
C ALA A 15 -29.36 22.28 -3.32
N PRO A 16 -29.41 23.01 -2.18
CA PRO A 16 -28.81 22.61 -0.89
C PRO A 16 -29.26 21.22 -0.42
N GLU A 17 -30.48 20.82 -0.74
CA GLU A 17 -31.04 19.50 -0.40
C GLU A 17 -30.29 18.37 -1.10
N ARG A 18 -29.75 18.61 -2.30
CA ARG A 18 -28.93 17.64 -3.02
C ARG A 18 -27.59 17.40 -2.31
N ILE A 19 -26.98 18.45 -1.78
CA ILE A 19 -25.76 18.35 -0.96
C ILE A 19 -26.04 17.54 0.31
N ALA A 20 -27.16 17.83 0.99
CA ALA A 20 -27.58 17.10 2.17
C ALA A 20 -27.85 15.62 1.86
N ARG A 21 -28.47 15.31 0.72
CA ARG A 21 -28.69 13.93 0.25
C ARG A 21 -27.37 13.20 0.00
N LEU A 22 -26.40 13.84 -0.68
CA LEU A 22 -25.09 13.26 -0.94
C LEU A 22 -24.37 12.95 0.38
N LYS A 23 -24.34 13.92 1.30
CA LYS A 23 -23.71 13.75 2.63
C LYS A 23 -24.37 12.63 3.46
N LYS A 24 -25.69 12.41 3.28
CA LYS A 24 -26.40 11.32 3.93
C LYS A 24 -26.16 9.98 3.25
N ALA A 25 -25.96 9.96 1.93
CA ALA A 25 -25.82 8.74 1.14
C ALA A 25 -24.45 8.06 1.32
N ALA A 26 -23.39 8.81 1.60
CA ALA A 26 -22.06 8.29 1.79
C ALA A 26 -21.39 8.86 3.06
N ASP A 27 -20.45 8.10 3.60
CA ASP A 27 -19.49 8.57 4.58
C ASP A 27 -18.30 9.20 3.85
N PHE A 28 -17.78 10.32 4.37
CA PHE A 28 -16.63 11.01 3.77
C PHE A 28 -15.49 11.02 4.77
N THR A 29 -14.42 10.33 4.44
CA THR A 29 -13.23 10.23 5.30
C THR A 29 -12.01 10.77 4.55
N VAL A 30 -11.26 11.67 5.18
CA VAL A 30 -9.99 12.19 4.66
C VAL A 30 -8.84 11.43 5.30
N TYR A 31 -8.13 10.69 4.48
CA TYR A 31 -6.94 9.94 4.85
C TYR A 31 -5.68 10.76 4.55
N THR A 32 -4.74 10.73 5.47
CA THR A 32 -3.45 11.42 5.37
C THR A 32 -2.30 10.43 5.62
N PRO A 33 -1.94 9.61 4.62
CA PRO A 33 -0.84 8.64 4.76
C PRO A 33 0.44 9.33 5.21
N GLY A 34 1.15 8.75 6.18
CA GLY A 34 2.37 9.34 6.73
C GLY A 34 2.16 10.63 7.52
N SER A 35 0.92 10.96 7.92
CA SER A 35 0.63 12.16 8.69
C SER A 35 -0.59 11.98 9.60
N ASN A 36 -0.54 12.59 10.79
CA ASN A 36 -1.61 12.60 11.78
C ASN A 36 -2.56 13.82 11.63
N ALA A 37 -2.46 14.57 10.52
CA ALA A 37 -3.31 15.73 10.27
C ALA A 37 -4.77 15.37 9.98
N GLY A 38 -5.02 14.16 9.48
CA GLY A 38 -6.32 13.55 9.28
C GLY A 38 -6.31 12.12 9.82
N THR A 39 -6.94 11.19 9.10
CA THR A 39 -6.88 9.76 9.46
C THR A 39 -5.63 9.13 8.85
N PRO A 40 -4.64 8.71 9.64
CA PRO A 40 -3.45 8.05 9.11
C PRO A 40 -3.80 6.69 8.50
N VAL A 41 -2.95 6.23 7.58
CA VAL A 41 -3.07 4.91 6.94
C VAL A 41 -1.85 4.08 7.27
N ASN A 42 -2.08 2.94 7.90
CA ASN A 42 -1.04 2.00 8.25
C ASN A 42 -0.76 1.05 7.08
N ILE A 43 0.40 1.21 6.44
CA ILE A 43 0.81 0.38 5.30
C ILE A 43 2.03 -0.50 5.57
N LEU A 44 2.73 -0.26 6.68
CA LEU A 44 3.99 -0.94 6.99
C LEU A 44 3.91 -1.89 8.19
N ARG A 45 2.78 -1.90 8.89
CA ARG A 45 2.64 -2.74 10.08
C ARG A 45 2.54 -4.21 9.73
N ASN A 46 1.92 -4.54 8.60
CA ASN A 46 1.69 -5.92 8.22
C ASN A 46 1.66 -6.07 6.69
N PHE A 47 2.69 -6.68 6.14
CA PHE A 47 2.67 -7.19 4.77
C PHE A 47 2.00 -8.57 4.79
N ALA A 48 0.68 -8.57 4.91
CA ALA A 48 -0.11 -9.77 4.96
C ALA A 48 -0.03 -10.56 3.65
N PRO A 49 -0.09 -11.89 3.73
CA PRO A 49 -0.24 -12.71 2.53
C PRO A 49 -1.51 -12.30 1.79
N PRO A 50 -1.47 -12.29 0.45
CA PRO A 50 -2.65 -11.97 -0.34
C PRO A 50 -3.76 -12.99 -0.12
N PRO A 51 -5.03 -12.65 -0.44
CA PRO A 51 -6.14 -13.60 -0.34
C PRO A 51 -5.87 -14.91 -1.10
N PRO A 52 -6.44 -16.06 -0.67
CA PRO A 52 -6.16 -17.37 -1.28
C PRO A 52 -6.40 -17.42 -2.79
N ALA A 53 -7.38 -16.70 -3.30
CA ALA A 53 -7.63 -16.62 -4.75
C ALA A 53 -6.46 -16.00 -5.53
N LEU A 54 -5.76 -15.05 -4.94
CA LEU A 54 -4.55 -14.43 -5.51
C LEU A 54 -3.32 -15.34 -5.35
N GLN A 55 -3.21 -16.06 -4.23
CA GLN A 55 -2.11 -17.00 -4.01
C GLN A 55 -2.12 -18.18 -5.00
N GLN A 56 -3.30 -18.58 -5.50
CA GLN A 56 -3.46 -19.63 -6.49
C GLN A 56 -3.06 -19.18 -7.91
N ASP A 57 -3.07 -17.89 -8.19
CA ASP A 57 -2.63 -17.33 -9.46
C ASP A 57 -1.16 -16.88 -9.34
N ARG A 58 -0.28 -17.68 -9.93
CA ARG A 58 1.19 -17.47 -9.84
C ARG A 58 1.66 -16.16 -10.44
N ASP A 59 1.01 -15.70 -11.50
CA ASP A 59 1.43 -14.47 -12.18
C ASP A 59 1.05 -13.26 -11.33
N LEU A 60 -0.14 -13.28 -10.75
CA LEU A 60 -0.61 -12.24 -9.83
C LEU A 60 0.19 -12.19 -8.53
N LEU A 61 0.50 -13.35 -7.96
CA LEU A 61 1.33 -13.44 -6.77
C LEU A 61 2.72 -12.86 -7.03
N ARG A 62 3.33 -13.21 -8.17
CA ARG A 62 4.62 -12.69 -8.59
C ARG A 62 4.58 -11.17 -8.75
N GLU A 63 3.59 -10.64 -9.48
CA GLU A 63 3.42 -9.20 -9.68
C GLU A 63 3.32 -8.46 -8.33
N ARG A 64 2.53 -9.00 -7.40
CA ARG A 64 2.38 -8.43 -6.06
C ARG A 64 3.70 -8.44 -5.27
N ILE A 65 4.42 -9.55 -5.28
CA ILE A 65 5.74 -9.67 -4.63
C ILE A 65 6.71 -8.64 -5.22
N GLN A 66 6.81 -8.58 -6.55
CA GLN A 66 7.71 -7.66 -7.24
C GLN A 66 7.38 -6.19 -6.91
N THR A 67 6.10 -5.81 -6.98
CA THR A 67 5.70 -4.43 -6.67
C THR A 67 5.95 -4.09 -5.20
N THR A 68 5.69 -5.02 -4.28
CA THR A 68 5.96 -4.80 -2.86
C THR A 68 7.47 -4.61 -2.62
N ALA A 69 8.31 -5.47 -3.18
CA ALA A 69 9.77 -5.37 -3.06
C ALA A 69 10.32 -4.07 -3.70
N THR A 70 9.88 -3.75 -4.92
CA THR A 70 10.27 -2.51 -5.62
C THR A 70 9.88 -1.27 -4.81
N SER A 71 8.64 -1.21 -4.32
CA SER A 71 8.14 -0.06 -3.56
C SER A 71 8.92 0.14 -2.26
N LEU A 72 9.24 -0.95 -1.54
CA LEU A 72 10.05 -0.90 -0.33
C LEU A 72 11.48 -0.42 -0.58
N LEU A 73 12.11 -0.92 -1.65
CA LEU A 73 13.47 -0.49 -2.02
C LEU A 73 13.50 0.96 -2.48
N ALA A 74 12.52 1.39 -3.26
CA ALA A 74 12.37 2.78 -3.66
C ALA A 74 12.22 3.71 -2.44
N LEU A 75 11.46 3.29 -1.41
CA LEU A 75 11.34 4.04 -0.15
C LEU A 75 12.70 4.21 0.58
N LEU A 76 13.61 3.25 0.40
CA LEU A 76 15.00 3.35 0.88
C LEU A 76 15.92 4.18 -0.04
N GLY A 77 15.40 4.74 -1.12
CA GLY A 77 16.18 5.43 -2.16
C GLY A 77 17.04 4.49 -3.01
N LEU A 78 16.64 3.22 -3.11
CA LEU A 78 17.30 2.21 -3.93
C LEU A 78 16.51 1.99 -5.21
N ASP A 79 17.10 2.33 -6.35
CA ASP A 79 16.60 1.95 -7.68
C ASP A 79 17.08 0.51 -7.95
N ALA A 80 16.18 -0.43 -7.80
CA ALA A 80 16.48 -1.86 -7.82
C ALA A 80 15.72 -2.57 -8.95
N ASP A 81 16.46 -3.01 -9.97
CA ASP A 81 15.91 -3.82 -11.04
C ASP A 81 15.43 -5.20 -10.50
N PRO A 82 14.19 -5.63 -10.83
CA PRO A 82 13.61 -6.86 -10.31
C PRO A 82 14.37 -8.14 -10.68
N ILE A 83 15.18 -8.12 -11.73
CA ILE A 83 15.87 -9.31 -12.26
C ILE A 83 17.32 -9.37 -11.81
N THR A 84 17.97 -8.20 -11.68
CA THR A 84 19.43 -8.13 -11.49
C THR A 84 19.86 -7.67 -10.11
N SER A 85 18.99 -6.96 -9.38
CA SER A 85 19.32 -6.47 -8.03
C SER A 85 19.24 -7.57 -6.99
N ARG A 86 20.32 -7.78 -6.26
CA ARG A 86 20.39 -8.76 -5.16
C ARG A 86 19.39 -8.44 -4.05
N GLU A 87 19.23 -7.16 -3.75
CA GLU A 87 18.28 -6.65 -2.75
C GLU A 87 16.85 -7.02 -3.12
N HIS A 88 16.47 -6.79 -4.38
CA HIS A 88 15.15 -7.09 -4.89
C HIS A 88 14.88 -8.61 -4.89
N ILE A 89 15.84 -9.39 -5.37
CA ILE A 89 15.74 -10.86 -5.40
C ILE A 89 15.62 -11.40 -3.97
N LEU A 90 16.40 -10.90 -3.01
CA LEU A 90 16.32 -11.30 -1.61
C LEU A 90 14.93 -11.03 -1.03
N LEU A 91 14.42 -9.80 -1.14
CA LEU A 91 13.11 -9.43 -0.62
C LEU A 91 11.99 -10.24 -1.27
N SER A 92 12.06 -10.44 -2.58
CA SER A 92 11.06 -11.25 -3.31
C SER A 92 11.01 -12.68 -2.81
N ASN A 93 12.15 -13.31 -2.55
CA ASN A 93 12.19 -14.67 -1.98
C ASN A 93 11.69 -14.71 -0.53
N ILE A 94 11.98 -13.68 0.29
CA ILE A 94 11.46 -13.57 1.65
C ILE A 94 9.92 -13.51 1.64
N PHE A 95 9.33 -12.65 0.78
CA PHE A 95 7.87 -12.58 0.65
C PHE A 95 7.26 -13.86 0.10
N ASP A 96 7.87 -14.46 -0.91
CA ASP A 96 7.38 -15.72 -1.51
C ASP A 96 7.30 -16.83 -0.47
N VAL A 97 8.37 -17.06 0.28
CA VAL A 97 8.42 -18.09 1.33
C VAL A 97 7.45 -17.76 2.46
N SER A 98 7.40 -16.54 2.94
CA SER A 98 6.53 -16.14 4.07
C SER A 98 5.05 -16.26 3.69
N TRP A 99 4.68 -15.80 2.50
CA TRP A 99 3.29 -15.86 2.04
C TRP A 99 2.86 -17.28 1.67
N ALA A 100 3.77 -18.12 1.15
CA ALA A 100 3.49 -19.56 0.95
C ALA A 100 3.18 -20.28 2.27
N GLN A 101 3.76 -19.81 3.38
CA GLN A 101 3.47 -20.30 4.74
C GLN A 101 2.28 -19.58 5.40
N ASN A 102 1.59 -18.71 4.66
CA ASN A 102 0.50 -17.86 5.16
C ASN A 102 0.93 -16.96 6.35
N GLN A 103 2.20 -16.55 6.37
CA GLN A 103 2.77 -15.68 7.39
C GLN A 103 2.85 -14.25 6.88
N GLY A 104 2.21 -13.32 7.61
CA GLY A 104 2.40 -11.89 7.41
C GLY A 104 3.70 -11.42 8.05
N LEU A 105 4.35 -10.45 7.44
CA LEU A 105 5.51 -9.77 7.99
C LEU A 105 5.12 -8.37 8.43
N ASP A 106 5.59 -7.93 9.59
CA ASP A 106 5.73 -6.53 9.89
C ASP A 106 7.14 -6.05 9.49
N LEU A 107 7.38 -4.76 9.55
CA LEU A 107 8.69 -4.24 9.14
C LEU A 107 9.84 -4.76 10.03
N ALA A 108 9.59 -4.98 11.32
CA ALA A 108 10.57 -5.58 12.23
C ALA A 108 10.84 -7.05 11.86
N GLY A 109 9.82 -7.81 11.51
CA GLY A 109 9.94 -9.17 10.98
C GLY A 109 10.71 -9.22 9.67
N LEU A 110 10.44 -8.26 8.76
CA LEU A 110 11.17 -8.14 7.50
C LEU A 110 12.67 -7.84 7.75
N ILE A 111 13.00 -6.93 8.66
CA ILE A 111 14.40 -6.64 9.03
C ILE A 111 15.10 -7.89 9.53
N ARG A 112 14.46 -8.68 10.38
CA ARG A 112 15.01 -9.96 10.85
C ARG A 112 15.20 -10.96 9.70
N ALA A 113 14.19 -11.08 8.83
CA ALA A 113 14.24 -11.97 7.68
C ALA A 113 15.30 -11.55 6.63
N VAL A 114 15.62 -10.26 6.53
CA VAL A 114 16.75 -9.79 5.70
C VAL A 114 18.09 -10.20 6.30
N GLN A 115 18.25 -10.15 7.62
CA GLN A 115 19.49 -10.56 8.30
C GLN A 115 19.65 -12.08 8.27
N ASP A 116 18.58 -12.81 8.59
CA ASP A 116 18.54 -14.26 8.66
C ASP A 116 17.34 -14.79 7.82
N PRO A 117 17.52 -14.92 6.50
CA PRO A 117 16.47 -15.36 5.60
C PRO A 117 16.01 -16.80 5.87
N PRO A 118 14.72 -17.13 5.67
CA PRO A 118 14.18 -18.47 5.92
C PRO A 118 14.55 -19.49 4.82
N PHE A 119 15.72 -19.34 4.21
CA PHE A 119 16.25 -20.21 3.17
C PHE A 119 17.77 -20.12 3.11
N GLU A 120 18.42 -21.20 2.68
CA GLU A 120 19.88 -21.31 2.58
C GLU A 120 20.42 -21.04 1.17
N ARG A 121 19.53 -20.98 0.15
CA ARG A 121 19.93 -20.87 -1.26
C ARG A 121 19.00 -19.92 -2.01
N ILE A 122 19.57 -19.23 -3.00
CA ILE A 122 18.83 -18.45 -4.00
C ILE A 122 19.24 -18.98 -5.39
N GLY A 123 18.28 -19.52 -6.12
CA GLY A 123 18.56 -20.24 -7.36
C GLY A 123 19.49 -21.42 -7.09
N VAL A 124 20.64 -21.47 -7.73
CA VAL A 124 21.64 -22.54 -7.59
C VAL A 124 22.77 -22.19 -6.59
N MET A 125 22.85 -20.94 -6.16
CA MET A 125 23.92 -20.45 -5.26
C MET A 125 23.49 -20.54 -3.80
N ASP A 126 24.44 -20.81 -2.92
CA ASP A 126 24.23 -20.62 -1.49
C ASP A 126 24.03 -19.13 -1.17
N LEU A 127 23.26 -18.86 -0.12
CA LEU A 127 22.86 -17.50 0.26
C LEU A 127 24.07 -16.60 0.57
N GLU A 128 25.08 -17.14 1.24
CA GLU A 128 26.25 -16.34 1.64
C GLU A 128 27.12 -15.94 0.45
N SER A 129 27.20 -16.79 -0.58
CA SER A 129 27.88 -16.46 -1.85
C SER A 129 27.07 -15.48 -2.71
N PHE A 130 25.74 -15.60 -2.70
CA PHE A 130 24.88 -14.71 -3.47
C PHE A 130 24.77 -13.32 -2.84
N PHE A 131 24.50 -13.27 -1.55
CA PHE A 131 24.33 -12.02 -0.80
C PHE A 131 24.89 -12.19 0.62
N PRO A 132 26.18 -11.84 0.82
CA PRO A 132 26.87 -12.03 2.08
C PRO A 132 26.17 -11.41 3.28
N SER A 133 26.31 -12.03 4.45
CA SER A 133 25.68 -11.58 5.70
C SER A 133 26.00 -10.11 6.05
N LYS A 134 27.24 -9.67 5.73
CA LYS A 134 27.64 -8.27 5.89
C LYS A 134 26.78 -7.31 5.05
N ASP A 135 26.50 -7.68 3.81
CA ASP A 135 25.71 -6.84 2.89
C ASP A 135 24.22 -6.88 3.26
N ARG A 136 23.71 -8.06 3.69
CA ARG A 136 22.34 -8.18 4.24
C ARG A 136 22.17 -7.31 5.48
N PHE A 137 23.17 -7.26 6.36
CA PHE A 137 23.16 -6.36 7.51
C PHE A 137 23.08 -4.88 7.11
N GLN A 138 23.78 -4.46 6.04
CA GLN A 138 23.68 -3.09 5.52
C GLN A 138 22.26 -2.76 5.03
N LEU A 139 21.61 -3.68 4.34
CA LEU A 139 20.22 -3.51 3.90
C LEU A 139 19.27 -3.44 5.10
N ALA A 140 19.43 -4.33 6.08
CA ALA A 140 18.66 -4.33 7.32
C ALA A 140 18.81 -3.01 8.10
N MET A 141 20.03 -2.45 8.14
CA MET A 141 20.28 -1.15 8.77
C MET A 141 19.56 0.00 8.05
N ARG A 142 19.44 -0.04 6.72
CA ARG A 142 18.66 0.96 5.98
C ARG A 142 17.18 0.92 6.38
N PHE A 143 16.58 -0.26 6.47
CA PHE A 143 15.20 -0.41 6.97
C PHE A 143 15.07 0.04 8.42
N ASN A 144 16.03 -0.28 9.27
CA ASN A 144 16.04 0.16 10.66
C ASN A 144 16.13 1.68 10.78
N ASN A 145 16.96 2.33 9.97
CA ASN A 145 17.07 3.79 9.94
C ASN A 145 15.75 4.45 9.51
N LEU A 146 15.03 3.85 8.56
CA LEU A 146 13.70 4.31 8.17
C LEU A 146 12.73 4.24 9.35
N LEU A 147 12.69 3.11 10.09
CA LEU A 147 11.88 2.96 11.30
C LEU A 147 12.25 3.96 12.41
N ALA A 148 13.53 4.26 12.56
CA ALA A 148 14.04 5.16 13.59
C ALA A 148 13.92 6.64 13.20
N ALA A 149 13.55 6.96 11.95
CA ALA A 149 13.44 8.33 11.49
C ALA A 149 12.24 9.03 12.16
N PRO A 150 12.43 10.24 12.73
CA PRO A 150 11.33 11.01 13.29
C PRO A 150 10.23 11.25 12.25
N GLY A 151 8.98 11.00 12.64
CA GLY A 151 7.81 11.16 11.77
C GLY A 151 7.45 9.90 10.96
N PHE A 152 8.31 8.89 10.90
CA PHE A 152 7.97 7.64 10.23
C PHE A 152 6.92 6.81 11.00
N GLU A 153 6.73 7.08 12.28
CA GLU A 153 5.69 6.47 13.12
C GLU A 153 4.28 6.63 12.52
N ALA A 154 4.02 7.76 11.84
CA ALA A 154 2.73 8.01 11.19
C ALA A 154 2.37 6.99 10.08
N TRP A 155 3.35 6.27 9.54
CA TRP A 155 3.14 5.16 8.60
C TRP A 155 2.79 3.83 9.28
N LEU A 156 2.95 3.75 10.61
CA LEU A 156 2.66 2.57 11.43
C LEU A 156 1.35 2.71 12.20
N GLU A 157 0.71 3.88 12.12
CA GLU A 157 -0.52 4.21 12.83
C GLU A 157 -1.72 4.31 11.88
N GLY A 158 -2.91 4.30 12.45
CA GLY A 158 -4.16 4.53 11.75
C GLY A 158 -4.82 3.29 11.17
N ASP A 159 -5.69 3.53 10.20
CA ASP A 159 -6.47 2.47 9.56
C ASP A 159 -5.58 1.60 8.67
N PRO A 160 -5.78 0.27 8.70
CA PRO A 160 -5.04 -0.61 7.81
C PRO A 160 -5.38 -0.31 6.35
N LEU A 161 -4.44 -0.58 5.44
CA LEU A 161 -4.64 -0.48 4.00
C LEU A 161 -5.58 -1.61 3.54
N ASP A 162 -6.89 -1.39 3.70
CA ASP A 162 -7.96 -2.34 3.41
C ASP A 162 -9.02 -1.66 2.53
N VAL A 163 -9.13 -2.11 1.29
CA VAL A 163 -10.05 -1.53 0.29
C VAL A 163 -11.50 -1.66 0.70
N GLY A 164 -11.89 -2.74 1.35
CA GLY A 164 -13.25 -2.93 1.87
C GLY A 164 -13.63 -1.80 2.84
N ARG A 165 -12.73 -1.43 3.73
CA ARG A 165 -12.92 -0.33 4.70
C ARG A 165 -12.91 1.05 4.02
N PHE A 166 -12.18 1.20 2.92
CA PHE A 166 -12.16 2.45 2.16
C PHE A 166 -13.42 2.65 1.32
N LEU A 167 -14.14 1.58 0.99
CA LEU A 167 -15.36 1.65 0.20
C LEU A 167 -16.64 1.61 1.04
N TYR A 168 -16.59 1.00 2.23
CA TYR A 168 -17.77 0.81 3.08
C TYR A 168 -17.43 1.01 4.57
N THR A 169 -18.41 1.57 5.31
CA THR A 169 -18.36 1.55 6.77
C THR A 169 -18.65 0.14 7.31
N ALA A 170 -18.43 -0.08 8.61
CA ALA A 170 -18.77 -1.36 9.24
C ALA A 170 -20.27 -1.73 9.13
N GLU A 171 -21.15 -0.71 9.03
CA GLU A 171 -22.59 -0.86 8.84
C GLU A 171 -22.99 -1.03 7.36
N GLY A 172 -22.02 -1.09 6.44
CA GLY A 172 -22.24 -1.27 5.01
C GLY A 172 -22.66 0.01 4.26
N LYS A 173 -22.53 1.19 4.87
CA LYS A 173 -22.78 2.46 4.19
C LYS A 173 -21.62 2.74 3.21
N PRO A 174 -21.87 3.19 1.96
CA PRO A 174 -20.83 3.59 1.04
C PRO A 174 -19.93 4.67 1.63
N ARG A 175 -18.62 4.59 1.36
CA ARG A 175 -17.62 5.56 1.80
C ARG A 175 -16.93 6.19 0.59
N ALA A 176 -16.77 7.51 0.66
CA ALA A 176 -15.89 8.27 -0.22
C ALA A 176 -14.58 8.54 0.55
N SER A 177 -13.55 7.76 0.26
CA SER A 177 -12.23 7.88 0.86
C SER A 177 -11.38 8.84 0.05
N ILE A 178 -10.92 9.91 0.67
CA ILE A 178 -10.14 10.98 0.05
C ILE A 178 -8.71 10.87 0.60
N PHE A 179 -7.77 10.49 -0.24
CA PHE A 179 -6.36 10.40 0.14
C PHE A 179 -5.64 11.68 -0.21
N THR A 180 -5.21 12.43 0.79
CA THR A 180 -4.41 13.65 0.62
C THR A 180 -2.93 13.28 0.76
N ILE A 181 -2.17 13.42 -0.32
CA ILE A 181 -0.77 12.99 -0.42
C ILE A 181 0.18 14.14 -0.82
N SER A 182 -0.31 15.39 -0.86
CA SER A 182 0.48 16.56 -1.26
C SER A 182 1.65 16.88 -0.33
N HIS A 183 1.57 16.44 0.93
CA HIS A 183 2.61 16.62 1.94
C HIS A 183 3.75 15.59 1.85
N LEU A 184 3.55 14.52 1.09
CA LEU A 184 4.55 13.46 0.90
C LEU A 184 5.62 13.88 -0.11
N SER A 185 6.84 13.42 0.09
CA SER A 185 7.88 13.46 -0.95
C SER A 185 7.47 12.62 -2.16
N ASP A 186 8.13 12.83 -3.31
CA ASP A 186 7.80 12.08 -4.52
C ASP A 186 7.98 10.56 -4.33
N THR A 187 9.03 10.15 -3.62
CA THR A 187 9.28 8.74 -3.31
C THR A 187 8.18 8.14 -2.43
N GLU A 188 7.78 8.83 -1.36
CA GLU A 188 6.69 8.39 -0.48
C GLU A 188 5.34 8.36 -1.21
N ARG A 189 5.11 9.33 -2.08
CA ARG A 189 3.90 9.41 -2.90
C ARG A 189 3.81 8.21 -3.84
N MET A 190 4.88 7.92 -4.57
CA MET A 190 4.95 6.76 -5.46
C MET A 190 4.80 5.45 -4.70
N PHE A 191 5.44 5.33 -3.53
CA PHE A 191 5.30 4.17 -2.66
C PHE A 191 3.84 3.96 -2.24
N PHE A 192 3.19 4.98 -1.69
CA PHE A 192 1.80 4.89 -1.24
C PHE A 192 0.84 4.56 -2.38
N VAL A 193 0.95 5.26 -3.51
CA VAL A 193 0.06 5.05 -4.67
C VAL A 193 0.22 3.64 -5.23
N ALA A 194 1.45 3.15 -5.38
CA ALA A 194 1.71 1.79 -5.86
C ALA A 194 1.08 0.73 -4.94
N MET A 195 1.24 0.88 -3.62
CA MET A 195 0.66 -0.03 -2.63
C MET A 195 -0.88 0.02 -2.67
N LEU A 196 -1.48 1.22 -2.71
CA LEU A 196 -2.93 1.39 -2.78
C LEU A 196 -3.53 0.77 -4.04
N LEU A 197 -2.92 1.00 -5.20
CA LEU A 197 -3.40 0.43 -6.47
C LEU A 197 -3.30 -1.09 -6.49
N ASN A 198 -2.24 -1.67 -5.92
CA ASN A 198 -2.11 -3.10 -5.76
C ASN A 198 -3.20 -3.70 -4.85
N GLU A 199 -3.51 -3.04 -3.73
CA GLU A 199 -4.58 -3.49 -2.86
C GLU A 199 -5.94 -3.41 -3.56
N ILE A 200 -6.20 -2.33 -4.32
CA ILE A 200 -7.43 -2.19 -5.11
C ILE A 200 -7.53 -3.28 -6.16
N LEU A 201 -6.46 -3.56 -6.90
CA LEU A 201 -6.44 -4.63 -7.91
C LEU A 201 -6.68 -6.00 -7.29
N GLY A 202 -6.01 -6.29 -6.16
CA GLY A 202 -6.22 -7.51 -5.38
C GLY A 202 -7.67 -7.66 -4.93
N TRP A 203 -8.26 -6.58 -4.38
CA TRP A 203 -9.65 -6.58 -3.94
C TRP A 203 -10.62 -6.80 -5.10
N VAL A 204 -10.46 -6.11 -6.23
CA VAL A 204 -11.33 -6.25 -7.42
C VAL A 204 -11.36 -7.71 -7.88
N ARG A 205 -10.25 -8.40 -7.88
CA ARG A 205 -10.13 -9.81 -8.32
C ARG A 205 -10.83 -10.79 -7.37
N THR A 206 -11.02 -10.45 -6.12
CA THR A 206 -11.80 -11.27 -5.17
C THR A 206 -13.31 -11.04 -5.26
N GLN A 207 -13.75 -10.04 -6.05
CA GLN A 207 -15.16 -9.73 -6.14
C GLN A 207 -15.85 -10.55 -7.24
N PRO A 208 -17.11 -10.96 -7.02
CA PRO A 208 -17.89 -11.60 -8.08
C PRO A 208 -18.12 -10.63 -9.24
N GLY A 209 -18.21 -11.16 -10.46
CA GLY A 209 -18.52 -10.36 -11.64
C GLY A 209 -19.83 -9.56 -11.49
N THR A 210 -19.87 -8.37 -12.04
CA THR A 210 -21.08 -7.52 -12.05
C THR A 210 -21.11 -6.63 -13.30
N SER A 211 -22.31 -6.31 -13.75
CA SER A 211 -22.56 -5.30 -14.79
C SER A 211 -22.78 -3.89 -14.20
N SER A 212 -22.87 -3.77 -12.88
CA SER A 212 -23.06 -2.49 -12.20
C SER A 212 -21.71 -1.90 -11.76
N LEU A 213 -21.60 -0.57 -11.75
CA LEU A 213 -20.43 0.12 -11.21
C LEU A 213 -20.32 -0.18 -9.71
N ARG A 214 -19.17 -0.72 -9.29
CA ARG A 214 -18.93 -1.13 -7.90
C ARG A 214 -18.12 -0.10 -7.12
N ALA A 215 -17.10 0.45 -7.75
CA ALA A 215 -16.23 1.48 -7.18
C ALA A 215 -15.69 2.38 -8.27
N ILE A 216 -15.31 3.59 -7.91
CA ILE A 216 -14.62 4.55 -8.78
C ILE A 216 -13.31 4.91 -8.08
N VAL A 217 -12.20 4.82 -8.82
CA VAL A 217 -10.92 5.39 -8.42
C VAL A 217 -10.74 6.66 -9.25
N TYR A 218 -10.66 7.80 -8.57
CA TYR A 218 -10.39 9.08 -9.19
C TYR A 218 -9.01 9.57 -8.76
N MET A 219 -8.19 9.92 -9.72
CA MET A 219 -6.86 10.48 -9.47
C MET A 219 -6.80 11.85 -10.12
N ASP A 220 -6.47 12.86 -9.33
CA ASP A 220 -6.31 14.24 -9.78
C ASP A 220 -4.84 14.54 -10.04
N GLU A 221 -4.55 15.38 -11.03
CA GLU A 221 -3.19 15.83 -11.38
C GLU A 221 -2.17 14.68 -11.55
N ILE A 222 -2.51 13.69 -12.38
CA ILE A 222 -1.55 12.68 -12.84
C ILE A 222 -0.73 13.31 -13.97
N PHE A 223 0.53 13.63 -13.68
CA PHE A 223 1.51 14.13 -14.67
C PHE A 223 2.55 13.07 -14.98
#